data_f856b681dc40f312881e43845b1063fd
#
_entry.id   f856b681dc40f312881e43845b1063fd
#
_cell.length_a   1.000
_cell.length_b   1.000
_cell.length_c   1.000
_cell.angle_alpha   90.00
_cell.angle_beta   90.00
_cell.angle_gamma   90.00
#
_symmetry.space_group_name_H-M   'P 1'
#
loop_
_entity.id
_entity.type
_entity.pdbx_description
1 polymer ?
#
loop_
_entity_poly.entity_id
_entity_poly.type
_entity_poly.pdbx_seq_one_letter_code
_entity_poly.pdbx_strand_id
1 'polypeptide(L)'
;MRTQSPARTLLGVLGIAAALTVSACGSTDESGTAEPSPGGATVTTSDATTTADVPPTSATTTPPTGTTTPHPDRCLIGELQVTLGQPSGAAGSQEIPLVFTNTGTRDCILHGYPGVSYVAAPDGPQVGAAAERDGGTETPVTVAPGARATAAVRATVVQNYPADTCGPTPVAGFRVYPPNDTGSVFLPYPTTGCAQTGVKQLSVQPVAG
;
A
#
# COMPACT_ATOMS: atom_id res chain seq x y z
N MET A 1 32.88 16.68 -45.84
CA MET A 1 33.33 18.10 -45.75
C MET A 1 32.58 18.81 -44.68
N ARG A 2 33.36 19.44 -43.73
CA ARG A 2 33.00 20.43 -42.69
C ARG A 2 32.15 19.90 -41.52
N THR A 3 32.76 19.39 -40.48
CA THR A 3 33.14 19.93 -39.14
C THR A 3 32.59 21.30 -38.81
N GLN A 4 31.79 21.37 -37.74
CA GLN A 4 31.81 22.49 -36.80
C GLN A 4 31.29 22.07 -35.45
N SER A 5 32.14 21.90 -34.42
CA SER A 5 31.97 22.35 -33.06
C SER A 5 32.34 23.85 -33.05
N PRO A 6 31.91 24.67 -32.10
CA PRO A 6 32.08 24.61 -30.69
C PRO A 6 31.00 25.38 -29.87
N ALA A 7 30.94 25.30 -28.58
CA ALA A 7 31.33 26.37 -27.63
C ALA A 7 31.03 25.96 -26.19
N ARG A 8 32.10 25.92 -25.43
CA ARG A 8 32.11 25.94 -23.96
C ARG A 8 31.70 27.35 -23.50
N THR A 9 30.79 27.42 -22.54
CA THR A 9 30.65 28.62 -21.70
C THR A 9 30.70 28.19 -20.25
N LEU A 10 31.86 28.51 -19.65
CA LEU A 10 32.10 28.59 -18.22
C LEU A 10 31.58 29.95 -17.72
N LEU A 11 30.98 30.02 -16.57
CA LEU A 11 30.88 31.05 -15.52
C LEU A 11 29.57 30.80 -14.76
N GLY A 12 29.45 30.81 -13.44
CA GLY A 12 30.21 31.45 -12.41
C GLY A 12 29.78 30.89 -11.06
N VAL A 13 30.75 30.85 -10.22
CA VAL A 13 30.67 30.56 -8.79
C VAL A 13 30.03 31.74 -8.10
N LEU A 14 28.97 31.54 -7.34
CA LEU A 14 28.58 32.50 -6.27
C LEU A 14 28.27 31.71 -5.01
N GLY A 15 29.18 31.74 -4.09
CA GLY A 15 29.02 31.26 -2.73
C GLY A 15 28.19 32.27 -1.91
N ILE A 16 27.22 31.74 -1.19
CA ILE A 16 26.57 32.47 -0.11
C ILE A 16 26.73 31.63 1.15
N ALA A 17 27.62 32.11 2.03
CA ALA A 17 27.72 31.65 3.39
C ALA A 17 26.59 32.30 4.20
N ALA A 18 25.77 31.53 4.86
CA ALA A 18 24.82 32.02 5.85
C ALA A 18 25.11 31.35 7.20
N ALA A 19 25.36 32.21 8.19
CA ALA A 19 25.80 31.91 9.51
C ALA A 19 24.78 31.18 10.37
N LEU A 20 25.28 30.23 11.16
CA LEU A 20 24.61 29.54 12.25
C LEU A 20 24.46 30.49 13.45
N THR A 21 23.24 30.70 13.93
CA THR A 21 23.01 31.21 15.30
C THR A 21 22.45 30.08 16.16
N VAL A 22 23.29 29.65 17.08
CA VAL A 22 22.94 28.78 18.19
C VAL A 22 22.22 29.63 19.24
N SER A 23 21.00 29.29 19.62
CA SER A 23 20.35 29.76 20.84
C SER A 23 20.13 28.59 21.78
N ALA A 24 20.93 28.58 22.83
CA ALA A 24 20.75 27.73 23.99
C ALA A 24 20.05 28.58 25.06
N CYS A 25 19.05 28.03 25.73
CA CYS A 25 18.51 28.34 27.07
C CYS A 25 17.26 27.46 27.22
N GLY A 26 16.99 26.77 28.28
CA GLY A 26 17.52 26.66 29.61
C GLY A 26 16.65 25.66 30.37
N SER A 27 17.29 24.97 31.29
CA SER A 27 16.73 23.99 32.21
C SER A 27 15.70 24.62 33.17
N THR A 28 14.68 23.88 33.53
CA THR A 28 14.09 23.93 34.88
C THR A 28 13.64 22.54 35.30
N ASP A 29 14.33 22.03 36.31
CA ASP A 29 13.94 20.96 37.19
C ASP A 29 12.64 21.33 37.92
N GLU A 30 11.76 20.39 38.07
CA GLU A 30 10.86 20.33 39.22
C GLU A 30 10.51 18.88 39.57
N SER A 31 11.17 18.46 40.65
CA SER A 31 10.87 17.24 41.41
C SER A 31 9.53 17.38 42.10
N GLY A 32 8.62 16.46 41.83
CA GLY A 32 7.36 16.26 42.57
C GLY A 32 7.23 14.84 43.04
N THR A 33 7.81 14.54 44.20
CA THR A 33 7.57 13.31 44.96
C THR A 33 6.17 13.37 45.57
N ALA A 34 5.34 12.36 45.34
CA ALA A 34 4.17 12.08 46.17
C ALA A 34 3.97 10.56 46.31
N GLU A 35 3.95 10.18 47.52
CA GLU A 35 3.94 8.92 48.25
C GLU A 35 2.64 8.10 48.05
N PRO A 36 2.68 6.78 48.23
CA PRO A 36 1.50 5.89 48.08
C PRO A 36 0.70 5.78 49.38
N SER A 37 -0.61 5.74 49.26
CA SER A 37 -1.48 5.37 50.37
C SER A 37 -2.24 4.06 50.09
N PRO A 38 -2.19 3.10 51.02
CA PRO A 38 -2.92 1.86 50.89
C PRO A 38 -4.25 1.89 51.69
N GLY A 39 -5.28 1.34 51.13
CA GLY A 39 -6.52 1.06 51.83
C GLY A 39 -7.50 0.44 50.84
N GLY A 40 -7.98 -0.69 51.04
CA GLY A 40 -8.49 -1.46 52.12
C GLY A 40 -9.56 -2.35 51.52
N ALA A 41 -9.52 -3.61 51.88
CA ALA A 41 -10.39 -4.70 51.44
C ALA A 41 -11.87 -4.45 51.69
N THR A 42 -12.73 -5.03 50.84
CA THR A 42 -13.91 -5.75 51.32
C THR A 42 -14.33 -6.81 50.31
N VAL A 43 -14.24 -8.03 50.70
CA VAL A 43 -14.84 -9.22 50.13
C VAL A 43 -16.32 -9.18 50.40
N THR A 44 -17.16 -9.38 49.43
CA THR A 44 -18.53 -9.82 49.66
C THR A 44 -18.85 -10.93 48.65
N THR A 45 -18.84 -12.11 49.17
CA THR A 45 -19.41 -13.32 48.61
C THR A 45 -20.93 -13.19 48.60
N SER A 46 -21.54 -13.45 47.48
CA SER A 46 -22.95 -13.86 47.44
C SER A 46 -23.18 -14.87 46.33
N ASP A 47 -23.54 -16.00 46.79
CA ASP A 47 -24.11 -17.17 46.13
C ASP A 47 -25.40 -16.82 45.37
N ALA A 48 -25.62 -17.47 44.25
CA ALA A 48 -26.81 -18.25 43.93
C ALA A 48 -26.99 -18.46 42.42
N THR A 49 -26.70 -19.62 41.95
CA THR A 49 -27.54 -20.53 41.15
C THR A 49 -28.64 -19.90 40.30
N THR A 50 -28.53 -20.04 38.96
CA THR A 50 -29.65 -20.59 38.15
C THR A 50 -29.09 -21.00 36.78
N THR A 51 -29.13 -22.27 36.55
CA THR A 51 -28.94 -22.98 35.28
C THR A 51 -30.07 -22.58 34.33
N ALA A 52 -29.71 -22.03 33.17
CA ALA A 52 -30.58 -22.05 32.01
C ALA A 52 -29.75 -22.48 30.83
N ASP A 53 -29.94 -23.76 30.50
CA ASP A 53 -29.48 -24.42 29.31
C ASP A 53 -30.19 -23.77 28.11
N VAL A 54 -29.44 -22.98 27.32
CA VAL A 54 -29.89 -22.49 26.01
C VAL A 54 -28.99 -23.19 24.99
N PRO A 55 -29.54 -24.06 24.14
CA PRO A 55 -28.73 -24.69 23.09
C PRO A 55 -28.19 -23.61 22.13
N PRO A 56 -26.94 -23.72 21.69
CA PRO A 56 -26.40 -22.78 20.71
C PRO A 56 -27.10 -23.01 19.36
N THR A 57 -27.97 -22.06 19.02
CA THR A 57 -28.46 -21.96 17.65
C THR A 57 -27.27 -21.58 16.77
N SER A 58 -26.70 -22.57 16.09
CA SER A 58 -25.72 -22.36 15.05
C SER A 58 -26.39 -21.55 13.93
N ALA A 59 -26.25 -20.24 13.97
CA ALA A 59 -26.52 -19.39 12.84
C ALA A 59 -25.45 -19.69 11.77
N THR A 60 -25.78 -20.56 10.84
CA THR A 60 -25.03 -20.73 9.61
C THR A 60 -25.14 -19.42 8.83
N THR A 61 -24.20 -18.51 9.08
CA THR A 61 -24.04 -17.32 8.24
C THR A 61 -23.43 -17.81 6.91
N THR A 62 -24.28 -18.06 5.96
CA THR A 62 -23.88 -18.27 4.56
C THR A 62 -23.18 -16.98 4.13
N PRO A 63 -21.90 -17.02 3.71
CA PRO A 63 -21.26 -15.84 3.15
C PRO A 63 -22.08 -15.41 1.93
N PRO A 64 -22.28 -14.11 1.68
CA PRO A 64 -22.90 -13.66 0.45
C PRO A 64 -22.02 -14.15 -0.71
N THR A 65 -22.49 -15.13 -1.43
CA THR A 65 -21.93 -15.53 -2.72
C THR A 65 -22.22 -14.38 -3.67
N GLY A 66 -21.30 -13.40 -3.68
CA GLY A 66 -21.26 -12.41 -4.74
C GLY A 66 -20.99 -13.16 -6.03
N THR A 67 -22.04 -13.52 -6.74
CA THR A 67 -21.94 -14.05 -8.10
C THR A 67 -21.44 -12.91 -8.98
N THR A 68 -20.13 -12.74 -9.06
CA THR A 68 -19.51 -11.94 -10.10
C THR A 68 -19.79 -12.67 -11.39
N THR A 69 -20.77 -12.21 -12.16
CA THR A 69 -21.06 -12.74 -13.50
C THR A 69 -19.74 -12.65 -14.28
N PRO A 70 -19.18 -13.77 -14.77
CA PRO A 70 -17.96 -13.71 -15.57
C PRO A 70 -18.29 -12.89 -16.82
N HIS A 71 -17.69 -11.70 -16.93
CA HIS A 71 -17.75 -10.94 -18.16
C HIS A 71 -16.88 -11.70 -19.17
N PRO A 72 -17.44 -12.25 -20.26
CA PRO A 72 -16.70 -13.12 -21.18
C PRO A 72 -15.50 -12.40 -21.81
N ASP A 73 -15.54 -11.07 -21.85
CA ASP A 73 -14.53 -10.23 -22.49
C ASP A 73 -13.46 -9.70 -21.54
N ARG A 74 -13.49 -10.02 -20.24
CA ARG A 74 -12.46 -9.54 -19.32
C ARG A 74 -11.09 -10.15 -19.65
N CYS A 75 -10.03 -9.39 -19.39
CA CYS A 75 -8.66 -9.92 -19.42
C CYS A 75 -8.47 -10.89 -18.24
N LEU A 76 -7.92 -12.06 -18.52
CA LEU A 76 -7.54 -13.04 -17.51
C LEU A 76 -6.03 -12.90 -17.21
N ILE A 77 -5.61 -13.24 -15.99
CA ILE A 77 -4.19 -13.17 -15.61
C ILE A 77 -3.29 -13.97 -16.56
N GLY A 78 -3.76 -15.10 -17.09
CA GLY A 78 -3.02 -15.91 -18.05
C GLY A 78 -2.85 -15.27 -19.43
N GLU A 79 -3.57 -14.20 -19.73
CA GLU A 79 -3.49 -13.41 -20.97
C GLU A 79 -2.72 -12.10 -20.77
N LEU A 80 -2.31 -11.81 -19.53
CA LEU A 80 -1.66 -10.55 -19.17
C LEU A 80 -0.21 -10.78 -18.75
N GLN A 81 0.69 -9.99 -19.30
CA GLN A 81 1.98 -9.73 -18.69
C GLN A 81 1.87 -8.46 -17.84
N VAL A 82 2.13 -8.57 -16.55
CA VAL A 82 2.12 -7.41 -15.64
C VAL A 82 3.55 -7.08 -15.26
N THR A 83 3.92 -5.81 -15.38
CA THR A 83 5.26 -5.31 -15.03
C THR A 83 5.18 -4.00 -14.30
N LEU A 84 6.28 -3.63 -13.60
CA LEU A 84 6.42 -2.29 -13.03
C LEU A 84 6.98 -1.35 -14.08
N GLY A 85 6.38 -0.16 -14.20
CA GLY A 85 6.96 0.96 -14.92
C GLY A 85 8.03 1.67 -14.10
N GLN A 86 8.59 2.76 -14.65
CA GLN A 86 9.59 3.56 -13.95
C GLN A 86 8.94 4.30 -12.78
N PRO A 87 9.38 4.07 -11.53
CA PRO A 87 8.87 4.82 -10.40
C PRO A 87 9.21 6.31 -10.50
N SER A 88 8.29 7.15 -10.05
CA SER A 88 8.51 8.60 -9.90
C SER A 88 8.34 9.01 -8.43
N GLY A 89 9.16 9.98 -7.98
CA GLY A 89 9.08 10.52 -6.63
C GLY A 89 8.00 11.59 -6.53
N ALA A 90 7.19 11.54 -5.50
CA ALA A 90 6.34 12.63 -5.03
C ALA A 90 6.67 12.91 -3.57
N ALA A 91 6.42 14.13 -3.07
CA ALA A 91 6.76 14.51 -1.70
C ALA A 91 6.23 13.46 -0.68
N GLY A 92 7.15 12.73 -0.06
CA GLY A 92 6.84 11.69 0.94
C GLY A 92 6.18 10.41 0.40
N SER A 93 6.13 10.22 -0.91
CA SER A 93 5.60 9.00 -1.55
C SER A 93 6.30 8.70 -2.87
N GLN A 94 6.10 7.48 -3.37
CA GLN A 94 6.50 7.08 -4.72
C GLN A 94 5.25 6.68 -5.50
N GLU A 95 5.19 7.05 -6.75
CA GLU A 95 4.21 6.57 -7.70
C GLU A 95 4.86 5.51 -8.60
N ILE A 96 4.29 4.33 -8.62
CA ILE A 96 4.83 3.15 -9.30
C ILE A 96 3.77 2.68 -10.30
N PRO A 97 4.01 2.86 -11.60
CA PRO A 97 3.08 2.38 -12.62
C PRO A 97 3.06 0.84 -12.66
N LEU A 98 1.86 0.26 -12.65
CA LEU A 98 1.62 -1.11 -13.06
C LEU A 98 1.27 -1.09 -14.55
N VAL A 99 1.98 -1.86 -15.35
CA VAL A 99 1.74 -1.97 -16.79
C VAL A 99 1.18 -3.35 -17.10
N PHE A 100 -0.03 -3.39 -17.62
CA PHE A 100 -0.73 -4.59 -18.06
C PHE A 100 -0.63 -4.69 -19.58
N THR A 101 0.10 -5.67 -20.08
CA THR A 101 0.22 -5.93 -21.52
C THR A 101 -0.61 -7.16 -21.88
N ASN A 102 -1.53 -7.05 -22.84
CA ASN A 102 -2.26 -8.21 -23.33
C ASN A 102 -1.33 -9.06 -24.21
N THR A 103 -0.98 -10.24 -23.72
CA THR A 103 -0.17 -11.24 -24.44
C THR A 103 -1.04 -12.34 -25.06
N GLY A 104 -2.35 -12.26 -24.89
CA GLY A 104 -3.33 -13.14 -25.52
C GLY A 104 -3.54 -12.82 -27.01
N THR A 105 -4.48 -13.53 -27.62
CA THR A 105 -4.77 -13.41 -29.07
C THR A 105 -6.09 -12.70 -29.35
N ARG A 106 -6.79 -12.24 -28.32
CA ARG A 106 -8.10 -11.55 -28.43
C ARG A 106 -8.05 -10.19 -27.73
N ASP A 107 -8.90 -9.31 -28.13
CA ASP A 107 -9.18 -8.11 -27.34
C ASP A 107 -9.79 -8.53 -26.00
N CYS A 108 -9.38 -7.84 -24.93
CA CYS A 108 -9.96 -8.05 -23.62
C CYS A 108 -10.16 -6.71 -22.88
N ILE A 109 -10.97 -6.71 -21.84
CA ILE A 109 -11.34 -5.50 -21.11
C ILE A 109 -10.75 -5.56 -19.70
N LEU A 110 -10.06 -4.50 -19.32
CA LEU A 110 -9.70 -4.16 -17.93
C LEU A 110 -10.66 -3.07 -17.45
N HIS A 111 -11.26 -3.25 -16.27
CA HIS A 111 -12.21 -2.29 -15.73
C HIS A 111 -12.10 -2.25 -14.19
N GLY A 112 -11.82 -1.07 -13.65
CA GLY A 112 -11.73 -0.82 -12.22
C GLY A 112 -10.29 -0.88 -11.70
N TYR A 113 -10.13 -1.23 -10.42
CA TYR A 113 -8.88 -1.16 -9.70
C TYR A 113 -8.22 -2.54 -9.60
N PRO A 114 -6.90 -2.65 -9.82
CA PRO A 114 -6.17 -3.85 -9.46
C PRO A 114 -6.09 -4.00 -7.94
N GLY A 115 -6.08 -5.23 -7.46
CA GLY A 115 -5.71 -5.52 -6.07
C GLY A 115 -4.19 -5.49 -5.93
N VAL A 116 -3.67 -4.75 -4.94
CA VAL A 116 -2.22 -4.61 -4.73
C VAL A 116 -1.91 -4.75 -3.25
N SER A 117 -0.90 -5.55 -2.92
CA SER A 117 -0.42 -5.70 -1.55
C SER A 117 1.09 -5.90 -1.53
N TYR A 118 1.75 -5.42 -0.49
CA TYR A 118 3.10 -5.86 -0.20
C TYR A 118 3.11 -7.31 0.29
N VAL A 119 4.16 -8.05 -0.05
CA VAL A 119 4.39 -9.42 0.42
C VAL A 119 5.83 -9.61 0.88
N ALA A 120 6.01 -10.48 1.88
CA ALA A 120 7.32 -10.77 2.45
C ALA A 120 8.21 -11.64 1.53
N ALA A 121 7.61 -12.39 0.62
CA ALA A 121 8.26 -13.26 -0.37
C ALA A 121 7.29 -13.47 -1.56
N PRO A 122 7.72 -14.05 -2.70
CA PRO A 122 6.85 -14.32 -3.84
C PRO A 122 5.54 -15.03 -3.47
N ASP A 123 5.64 -16.08 -2.67
CA ASP A 123 4.50 -16.85 -2.14
C ASP A 123 4.26 -16.58 -0.64
N GLY A 124 4.91 -15.54 -0.11
CA GLY A 124 4.87 -15.19 1.31
C GLY A 124 3.57 -14.49 1.73
N PRO A 125 3.41 -14.29 3.03
CA PRO A 125 2.26 -13.57 3.56
C PRO A 125 2.25 -12.11 3.12
N GLN A 126 1.06 -11.53 3.10
CA GLN A 126 0.86 -10.09 2.93
C GLN A 126 1.48 -9.35 4.12
N VAL A 127 2.10 -8.21 3.85
CA VAL A 127 2.63 -7.27 4.85
C VAL A 127 1.77 -6.02 4.86
N GLY A 128 1.18 -5.72 6.01
CA GLY A 128 0.33 -4.56 6.20
C GLY A 128 -1.01 -4.63 5.48
N ALA A 129 -1.62 -3.46 5.26
CA ALA A 129 -2.89 -3.34 4.56
C ALA A 129 -2.71 -3.49 3.04
N ALA A 130 -3.72 -4.03 2.36
CA ALA A 130 -3.83 -3.91 0.91
C ALA A 130 -4.01 -2.44 0.50
N ALA A 131 -3.67 -2.13 -0.75
CA ALA A 131 -3.85 -0.79 -1.30
C ALA A 131 -5.32 -0.36 -1.26
N GLU A 132 -5.55 0.88 -0.83
CA GLU A 132 -6.85 1.52 -0.91
C GLU A 132 -7.12 2.00 -2.34
N ARG A 133 -8.36 1.94 -2.77
CA ARG A 133 -8.78 2.55 -4.03
C ARG A 133 -8.78 4.05 -3.87
N ASP A 134 -8.06 4.74 -4.74
CA ASP A 134 -7.84 6.18 -4.63
C ASP A 134 -8.09 6.88 -5.97
N GLY A 135 -9.08 7.76 -5.95
CA GLY A 135 -9.39 8.64 -7.08
C GLY A 135 -9.76 7.93 -8.38
N GLY A 136 -9.83 8.71 -9.43
CA GLY A 136 -10.07 8.26 -10.79
C GLY A 136 -11.52 7.89 -11.10
N THR A 137 -11.80 7.76 -12.39
CA THR A 137 -13.08 7.26 -12.90
C THR A 137 -12.84 5.85 -13.43
N GLU A 138 -13.66 4.91 -13.01
CA GLU A 138 -13.61 3.55 -13.54
C GLU A 138 -14.21 3.54 -14.95
N THR A 139 -13.35 3.57 -15.96
CA THR A 139 -13.74 3.46 -17.37
C THR A 139 -13.23 2.12 -17.90
N PRO A 140 -14.06 1.32 -18.59
CA PRO A 140 -13.59 0.12 -19.24
C PRO A 140 -12.52 0.43 -20.30
N VAL A 141 -11.39 -0.27 -20.23
CA VAL A 141 -10.27 -0.15 -21.17
C VAL A 141 -10.20 -1.42 -22.00
N THR A 142 -10.43 -1.30 -23.30
CA THR A 142 -10.20 -2.41 -24.24
C THR A 142 -8.72 -2.48 -24.57
N VAL A 143 -8.11 -3.65 -24.33
CA VAL A 143 -6.68 -3.90 -24.55
C VAL A 143 -6.55 -4.94 -25.67
N ALA A 144 -6.18 -4.49 -26.86
CA ALA A 144 -5.91 -5.36 -28.00
C ALA A 144 -4.64 -6.21 -27.76
N PRO A 145 -4.45 -7.32 -28.49
CA PRO A 145 -3.22 -8.10 -28.44
C PRO A 145 -1.97 -7.22 -28.64
N GLY A 146 -1.02 -7.30 -27.71
CA GLY A 146 0.18 -6.48 -27.66
C GLY A 146 0.00 -5.06 -27.12
N ALA A 147 -1.23 -4.57 -26.95
CA ALA A 147 -1.51 -3.27 -26.35
C ALA A 147 -1.33 -3.29 -24.82
N ARG A 148 -1.30 -2.10 -24.23
CA ARG A 148 -1.03 -1.88 -22.81
C ARG A 148 -2.09 -1.00 -22.17
N ALA A 149 -2.35 -1.26 -20.89
CA ALA A 149 -3.06 -0.37 -20.01
C ALA A 149 -2.25 -0.19 -18.73
N THR A 150 -2.50 0.87 -17.97
CA THR A 150 -1.71 1.20 -16.77
C THR A 150 -2.60 1.50 -15.57
N ALA A 151 -2.07 1.26 -14.37
CA ALA A 151 -2.64 1.76 -13.13
C ALA A 151 -1.51 2.29 -12.25
N ALA A 152 -1.72 3.39 -11.54
CA ALA A 152 -0.71 3.93 -10.65
C ALA A 152 -0.89 3.39 -9.23
N VAL A 153 0.18 2.84 -8.65
CA VAL A 153 0.27 2.53 -7.21
C VAL A 153 1.04 3.66 -6.55
N ARG A 154 0.44 4.25 -5.53
CA ARG A 154 1.12 5.22 -4.67
C ARG A 154 1.54 4.54 -3.38
N ALA A 155 2.84 4.58 -3.08
CA ALA A 155 3.42 4.05 -1.86
C ALA A 155 3.98 5.20 -1.02
N THR A 156 3.37 5.46 0.14
CA THR A 156 3.89 6.43 1.11
C THR A 156 5.14 5.85 1.77
N VAL A 157 6.19 6.66 1.88
CA VAL A 157 7.43 6.21 2.53
C VAL A 157 7.21 5.97 4.02
N VAL A 158 7.79 4.90 4.56
CA VAL A 158 7.57 4.46 5.95
C VAL A 158 7.99 5.52 6.98
N GLN A 159 8.94 6.39 6.63
CA GLN A 159 9.42 7.48 7.49
C GLN A 159 8.35 8.54 7.79
N ASN A 160 7.25 8.56 7.05
CA ASN A 160 6.13 9.46 7.32
C ASN A 160 5.22 8.98 8.46
N TYR A 161 5.47 7.78 8.98
CA TYR A 161 4.71 7.20 10.07
C TYR A 161 5.62 6.99 11.30
N PRO A 162 5.10 7.15 12.53
CA PRO A 162 5.81 6.71 13.73
C PRO A 162 6.15 5.22 13.63
N ALA A 163 7.36 4.83 14.04
CA ALA A 163 7.85 3.46 13.88
C ALA A 163 7.00 2.42 14.64
N ASP A 164 6.49 2.77 15.80
CA ASP A 164 5.59 1.97 16.62
C ASP A 164 4.23 1.76 15.97
N THR A 165 3.74 2.78 15.27
CA THR A 165 2.46 2.72 14.53
C THR A 165 2.60 1.93 13.23
N CYS A 166 3.71 2.07 12.51
CA CYS A 166 3.95 1.45 11.21
C CYS A 166 4.47 0.01 11.37
N GLY A 167 5.38 -0.26 12.30
CA GLY A 167 6.12 -1.51 12.36
C GLY A 167 6.91 -1.73 11.06
N PRO A 168 7.96 -0.91 10.77
CA PRO A 168 8.71 -1.01 9.51
C PRO A 168 9.25 -2.42 9.30
N THR A 169 8.92 -3.04 8.16
CA THR A 169 9.21 -4.45 7.86
C THR A 169 9.69 -4.59 6.41
N PRO A 170 10.78 -5.34 6.15
CA PRO A 170 11.23 -5.63 4.79
C PRO A 170 10.15 -6.35 3.99
N VAL A 171 9.97 -5.97 2.73
CA VAL A 171 9.09 -6.62 1.76
C VAL A 171 9.85 -7.00 0.51
N ALA A 172 9.46 -8.11 -0.14
CA ALA A 172 10.10 -8.57 -1.37
C ALA A 172 9.51 -7.89 -2.61
N GLY A 173 8.27 -7.43 -2.54
CA GLY A 173 7.59 -6.81 -3.67
C GLY A 173 6.09 -6.76 -3.50
N PHE A 174 5.41 -6.66 -4.64
CA PHE A 174 3.96 -6.60 -4.73
C PHE A 174 3.36 -7.92 -5.17
N ARG A 175 2.21 -8.26 -4.60
CA ARG A 175 1.25 -9.20 -5.19
C ARG A 175 0.15 -8.38 -5.84
N VAL A 176 -0.05 -8.60 -7.14
CA VAL A 176 -0.99 -7.84 -7.97
C VAL A 176 -2.04 -8.76 -8.55
N TYR A 177 -3.30 -8.40 -8.33
CA TYR A 177 -4.48 -9.03 -8.94
C TYR A 177 -5.01 -8.09 -10.01
N PRO A 178 -5.14 -8.47 -11.27
CA PRO A 178 -5.84 -7.65 -12.26
C PRO A 178 -7.28 -7.34 -11.81
N PRO A 179 -7.88 -6.25 -12.29
CA PRO A 179 -9.27 -5.95 -11.94
C PRO A 179 -10.20 -7.13 -12.25
N ASN A 180 -11.04 -7.47 -11.26
CA ASN A 180 -12.03 -8.54 -11.37
C ASN A 180 -11.48 -9.95 -11.64
N ASP A 181 -10.18 -10.19 -11.39
CA ASP A 181 -9.56 -11.51 -11.43
C ASP A 181 -9.17 -11.97 -10.02
N THR A 182 -9.15 -13.29 -9.81
CA THR A 182 -8.69 -13.94 -8.57
C THR A 182 -7.26 -14.46 -8.67
N GLY A 183 -6.73 -14.56 -9.88
CA GLY A 183 -5.33 -14.88 -10.13
C GLY A 183 -4.42 -13.69 -9.85
N SER A 184 -3.22 -13.94 -9.35
CA SER A 184 -2.26 -12.89 -9.03
C SER A 184 -0.88 -13.16 -9.61
N VAL A 185 -0.09 -12.10 -9.70
CA VAL A 185 1.32 -12.16 -10.07
C VAL A 185 2.16 -11.48 -8.99
N PHE A 186 3.35 -12.01 -8.76
CA PHE A 186 4.36 -11.37 -7.92
C PHE A 186 5.26 -10.48 -8.79
N LEU A 187 5.43 -9.23 -8.35
CA LEU A 187 6.33 -8.26 -8.97
C LEU A 187 7.42 -7.89 -7.97
N PRO A 188 8.70 -8.23 -8.24
CA PRO A 188 9.81 -7.90 -7.36
C PRO A 188 9.94 -6.38 -7.18
N TYR A 189 9.92 -5.93 -5.93
CA TYR A 189 10.13 -4.54 -5.53
C TYR A 189 10.61 -4.51 -4.08
N PRO A 190 11.88 -4.90 -3.83
CA PRO A 190 12.40 -4.95 -2.47
C PRO A 190 12.43 -3.55 -1.86
N THR A 191 11.74 -3.38 -0.74
CA THR A 191 11.64 -2.12 -0.01
C THR A 191 11.24 -2.37 1.45
N THR A 192 10.86 -1.32 2.16
CA THR A 192 10.30 -1.41 3.51
C THR A 192 8.84 -1.01 3.49
N GLY A 193 7.98 -1.84 4.08
CA GLY A 193 6.56 -1.59 4.26
C GLY A 193 6.18 -1.45 5.73
N CYS A 194 4.97 -0.98 6.01
CA CYS A 194 4.36 -1.00 7.33
C CYS A 194 3.68 -2.36 7.57
N ALA A 195 4.05 -3.07 8.64
CA ALA A 195 3.41 -4.36 9.00
C ALA A 195 2.00 -4.18 9.56
N GLN A 196 1.70 -3.02 10.17
CA GLN A 196 0.43 -2.78 10.81
C GLN A 196 -0.69 -2.53 9.79
N THR A 197 -1.75 -3.32 9.86
CA THR A 197 -2.88 -3.24 8.92
C THR A 197 -3.75 -1.99 9.08
N GLY A 198 -3.63 -1.30 10.21
CA GLY A 198 -4.26 0.00 10.44
C GLY A 198 -3.63 1.16 9.65
N VAL A 199 -2.41 0.96 9.14
CA VAL A 199 -1.69 1.97 8.34
C VAL A 199 -2.01 1.78 6.86
N LYS A 200 -2.56 2.82 6.23
CA LYS A 200 -2.89 2.85 4.82
C LYS A 200 -1.71 3.39 4.02
N GLN A 201 -0.69 2.55 3.85
CA GLN A 201 0.54 2.94 3.18
C GLN A 201 0.42 2.97 1.66
N LEU A 202 -0.41 2.07 1.11
CA LEU A 202 -0.60 1.93 -0.32
C LEU A 202 -1.96 2.46 -0.76
N SER A 203 -1.99 3.12 -1.89
CA SER A 203 -3.22 3.39 -2.65
C SER A 203 -3.02 3.05 -4.13
N VAL A 204 -4.11 2.81 -4.84
CA VAL A 204 -4.07 2.41 -6.25
C VAL A 204 -5.18 3.13 -7.02
N GLN A 205 -4.85 3.60 -8.21
CA GLN A 205 -5.79 4.20 -9.16
C GLN A 205 -6.43 3.14 -10.06
N PRO A 206 -7.59 3.44 -10.68
CA PRO A 206 -8.18 2.54 -11.66
C PRO A 206 -7.28 2.40 -12.88
N VAL A 207 -7.48 1.31 -13.63
CA VAL A 207 -6.78 1.11 -14.90
C VAL A 207 -7.20 2.18 -15.90
N ALA A 208 -6.21 2.73 -16.61
CA ALA A 208 -6.35 3.67 -17.71
C ALA A 208 -5.58 3.18 -18.95
N GLY A 209 -6.05 3.56 -20.15
CA GLY A 209 -5.44 3.21 -21.43
C GLY A 209 -4.52 4.29 -21.96
#